data_d9729f5135b37fa2325ccbcd942471b3
#
_entry.id   d9729f5135b37fa2325ccbcd942471b3
#
_cell.length_a   1.000
_cell.length_b   1.000
_cell.length_c   1.000
_cell.angle_alpha   90.00
_cell.angle_beta   90.00
_cell.angle_gamma   90.00
#
_symmetry.space_group_name_H-M   'P 1'
#
loop_
_entity.id
_entity.type
_entity.pdbx_description
1 polymer ?
#
loop_
_entity_poly.entity_id
_entity_poly.type
_entity_poly.pdbx_seq_one_letter_code
_entity_poly.pdbx_strand_id
1 'polypeptide(L)'
;MCIRDSSSDVDEMEKMLNEYLQFSRSGAKDKTETFDISVLLEDICKKYEKPNIKYFLKERVYFDGRKNLISRCINNLIDNSLKFADNVELYLKKGRSSISISIEDDGPGIPQKEHQNVLKPFYKIDKSRSETKSSVGLGLAISSDVVKSHGGDLKFDKSSLGGLKVIISLPV
;
A
#
# COMPACT_ATOMS: atom_id res chain seq x y z
N MET A 1 37.31 -6.82 -5.26
CA MET A 1 36.55 -7.86 -5.90
C MET A 1 35.49 -8.41 -4.95
N CYS A 2 34.24 -8.06 -5.14
CA CYS A 2 32.97 -8.73 -4.84
C CYS A 2 32.61 -9.37 -3.46
N ILE A 3 33.23 -9.02 -2.37
CA ILE A 3 32.81 -9.46 -1.04
C ILE A 3 31.80 -8.46 -0.42
N ARG A 4 31.76 -7.21 -0.90
CA ARG A 4 30.80 -6.20 -0.43
C ARG A 4 29.38 -6.37 -1.01
N ASP A 5 29.24 -6.95 -2.20
CA ASP A 5 27.93 -7.18 -2.82
C ASP A 5 27.17 -8.33 -2.15
N SER A 6 27.85 -9.38 -1.70
CA SER A 6 27.18 -10.56 -1.12
C SER A 6 26.58 -10.31 0.26
N SER A 7 27.11 -9.41 1.10
CA SER A 7 26.51 -9.08 2.39
C SER A 7 25.26 -8.20 2.24
N SER A 8 25.25 -7.28 1.27
CA SER A 8 24.09 -6.46 0.94
C SER A 8 22.94 -7.32 0.38
N ASP A 9 23.28 -8.30 -0.46
CA ASP A 9 22.28 -9.23 -1.03
C ASP A 9 21.68 -10.15 0.05
N VAL A 10 22.48 -10.60 1.02
CA VAL A 10 22.01 -11.41 2.15
C VAL A 10 21.11 -10.59 3.07
N ASP A 11 21.47 -9.34 3.39
CA ASP A 11 20.64 -8.44 4.20
C ASP A 11 19.30 -8.13 3.51
N GLU A 12 19.32 -7.95 2.18
CA GLU A 12 18.10 -7.76 1.39
C GLU A 12 17.23 -9.02 1.41
N MET A 13 17.82 -10.20 1.26
CA MET A 13 17.10 -11.49 1.36
C MET A 13 16.53 -11.75 2.75
N GLU A 14 17.26 -11.45 3.82
CA GLU A 14 16.74 -11.53 5.20
C GLU A 14 15.54 -10.60 5.42
N LYS A 15 15.61 -9.38 4.91
CA LYS A 15 14.52 -8.43 4.97
C LYS A 15 13.29 -8.94 4.19
N MET A 16 13.51 -9.49 3.00
CA MET A 16 12.48 -10.13 2.18
C MET A 16 11.77 -11.27 2.91
N LEU A 17 12.55 -12.16 3.49
CA LEU A 17 12.05 -13.31 4.23
C LEU A 17 11.26 -12.87 5.47
N ASN A 18 11.76 -11.89 6.21
CA ASN A 18 11.08 -11.36 7.39
C ASN A 18 9.76 -10.66 7.05
N GLU A 19 9.70 -9.87 5.97
CA GLU A 19 8.46 -9.25 5.50
C GLU A 19 7.43 -10.30 5.07
N TYR A 20 7.87 -11.33 4.34
CA TYR A 20 7.00 -12.44 3.92
C TYR A 20 6.49 -13.26 5.12
N LEU A 21 7.36 -13.60 6.08
CA LEU A 21 6.99 -14.33 7.28
C LEU A 21 6.04 -13.54 8.17
N GLN A 22 6.25 -12.24 8.32
CA GLN A 22 5.33 -11.37 9.04
C GLN A 22 3.96 -11.31 8.37
N PHE A 23 3.91 -11.25 7.05
CA PHE A 23 2.66 -11.31 6.30
C PHE A 23 1.94 -12.63 6.52
N SER A 24 2.63 -13.75 6.37
CA SER A 24 2.07 -15.09 6.56
C SER A 24 1.55 -15.32 7.98
N ARG A 25 2.23 -14.80 9.00
CA ARG A 25 1.86 -14.97 10.42
C ARG A 25 0.71 -14.04 10.84
N SER A 26 0.67 -12.79 10.35
CA SER A 26 -0.37 -11.84 10.72
C SER A 26 -1.74 -12.25 10.19
N GLY A 27 -1.80 -12.82 8.99
CA GLY A 27 -3.05 -13.28 8.40
C GLY A 27 -3.76 -14.40 9.17
N ALA A 28 -3.02 -15.21 9.92
CA ALA A 28 -3.57 -16.36 10.68
C ALA A 28 -4.11 -15.99 12.07
N LYS A 29 -3.71 -14.83 12.63
CA LYS A 29 -4.05 -14.42 14.01
C LYS A 29 -5.05 -13.26 14.09
N ASP A 30 -5.20 -12.48 13.03
CA ASP A 30 -6.06 -11.31 13.04
C ASP A 30 -7.54 -11.71 12.93
N LYS A 31 -8.32 -11.34 13.95
CA LYS A 31 -9.77 -11.54 13.97
C LYS A 31 -10.46 -10.44 13.17
N THR A 32 -11.56 -10.78 12.53
CA THR A 32 -12.48 -9.82 11.96
C THR A 32 -13.20 -9.09 13.09
N GLU A 33 -13.19 -7.76 13.04
CA GLU A 33 -13.86 -6.87 13.98
C GLU A 33 -14.52 -5.72 13.24
N THR A 34 -15.55 -5.14 13.84
CA THR A 34 -16.16 -3.92 13.35
C THR A 34 -15.38 -2.72 13.87
N PHE A 35 -14.87 -1.87 12.99
CA PHE A 35 -14.15 -0.66 13.37
C PHE A 35 -14.49 0.52 12.45
N ASP A 36 -14.24 1.73 12.93
CA ASP A 36 -14.36 2.96 12.13
C ASP A 36 -13.13 3.12 11.25
N ILE A 37 -13.27 2.84 9.94
CA ILE A 37 -12.17 2.91 8.99
C ILE A 37 -11.73 4.35 8.74
N SER A 38 -12.60 5.34 8.92
CA SER A 38 -12.23 6.75 8.77
C SER A 38 -11.26 7.18 9.87
N VAL A 39 -11.49 6.74 11.11
CA VAL A 39 -10.56 6.98 12.22
C VAL A 39 -9.23 6.28 12.00
N LEU A 40 -9.25 5.03 11.53
CA LEU A 40 -8.01 4.30 11.21
C LEU A 40 -7.17 5.03 10.17
N LEU A 41 -7.79 5.52 9.08
CA LEU A 41 -7.09 6.23 8.01
C LEU A 41 -6.53 7.58 8.51
N GLU A 42 -7.30 8.30 9.32
CA GLU A 42 -6.86 9.55 9.94
C GLU A 42 -5.63 9.33 10.84
N ASP A 43 -5.68 8.32 11.71
CA ASP A 43 -4.58 7.97 12.61
C ASP A 43 -3.32 7.57 11.85
N ILE A 44 -3.46 6.83 10.74
CA ILE A 44 -2.35 6.47 9.88
C ILE A 44 -1.72 7.73 9.29
N CYS A 45 -2.51 8.61 8.66
CA CYS A 45 -1.99 9.83 8.04
C CYS A 45 -1.30 10.76 9.04
N LYS A 46 -1.85 10.92 10.25
CA LYS A 46 -1.26 11.73 11.32
C LYS A 46 0.11 11.22 11.77
N LYS A 47 0.34 9.90 11.79
CA LYS A 47 1.63 9.30 12.19
C LYS A 47 2.79 9.66 11.26
N TYR A 48 2.51 10.00 10.02
CA TYR A 48 3.57 10.43 9.10
C TYR A 48 4.12 11.82 9.41
N GLU A 49 3.39 12.65 10.17
CA GLU A 49 3.79 14.02 10.58
C GLU A 49 4.32 14.87 9.39
N LYS A 50 3.80 14.63 8.18
CA LYS A 50 4.26 15.29 6.95
C LYS A 50 3.17 16.21 6.41
N PRO A 51 3.47 17.49 6.17
CA PRO A 51 2.48 18.47 5.68
C PRO A 51 2.02 18.19 4.24
N ASN A 52 2.75 17.36 3.51
CA ASN A 52 2.46 16.97 2.14
C ASN A 52 1.56 15.73 2.02
N ILE A 53 1.12 15.16 3.15
CA ILE A 53 0.07 14.13 3.17
C ILE A 53 -1.24 14.80 3.57
N LYS A 54 -2.21 14.80 2.66
CA LYS A 54 -3.57 15.31 2.90
C LYS A 54 -4.56 14.16 2.89
N TYR A 55 -5.62 14.28 3.68
CA TYR A 55 -6.69 13.27 3.69
C TYR A 55 -8.07 13.93 3.70
N PHE A 56 -9.01 13.31 2.99
CA PHE A 56 -10.36 13.79 2.77
C PHE A 56 -11.37 12.72 3.20
N LEU A 57 -11.73 12.75 4.48
CA LEU A 57 -12.62 11.80 5.14
C LEU A 57 -13.90 12.54 5.49
N LYS A 58 -14.92 12.46 4.62
CA LYS A 58 -16.14 13.27 4.75
C LYS A 58 -17.11 12.77 5.82
N GLU A 59 -17.10 11.48 6.13
CA GLU A 59 -18.05 10.85 7.04
C GLU A 59 -17.42 9.67 7.78
N ARG A 60 -18.01 9.27 8.88
CA ARG A 60 -17.64 8.05 9.60
C ARG A 60 -18.14 6.83 8.83
N VAL A 61 -17.27 5.87 8.64
CA VAL A 61 -17.55 4.63 7.93
C VAL A 61 -17.11 3.44 8.76
N TYR A 62 -18.07 2.60 9.17
CA TYR A 62 -17.79 1.36 9.86
C TYR A 62 -17.56 0.24 8.84
N PHE A 63 -16.58 -0.60 9.13
CA PHE A 63 -16.18 -1.72 8.28
C PHE A 63 -15.88 -2.96 9.12
N ASP A 64 -16.35 -4.11 8.64
CA ASP A 64 -16.06 -5.42 9.22
C ASP A 64 -14.84 -6.03 8.54
N GLY A 65 -13.74 -6.12 9.25
CA GLY A 65 -12.50 -6.61 8.66
C GLY A 65 -11.38 -6.83 9.67
N ARG A 66 -10.24 -7.23 9.16
CA ARG A 66 -9.02 -7.40 9.95
C ARG A 66 -8.25 -6.09 9.98
N LYS A 67 -8.49 -5.30 11.04
CA LYS A 67 -7.98 -3.93 11.21
C LYS A 67 -6.48 -3.81 10.97
N ASN A 68 -5.68 -4.73 11.53
CA ASN A 68 -4.21 -4.68 11.39
C ASN A 68 -3.76 -4.93 9.95
N LEU A 69 -4.43 -5.83 9.21
CA LEU A 69 -4.12 -6.08 7.81
C LEU A 69 -4.47 -4.87 6.93
N ILE A 70 -5.64 -4.26 7.15
CA ILE A 70 -6.02 -3.02 6.45
C ILE A 70 -5.03 -1.89 6.76
N SER A 71 -4.66 -1.69 8.04
CA SER A 71 -3.66 -0.70 8.43
C SER A 71 -2.33 -0.93 7.71
N ARG A 72 -1.85 -2.16 7.66
CA ARG A 72 -0.61 -2.53 6.95
C ARG A 72 -0.70 -2.26 5.45
N CYS A 73 -1.83 -2.61 4.83
CA CYS A 73 -2.09 -2.34 3.42
C CYS A 73 -1.99 -0.84 3.11
N ILE A 74 -2.66 0.00 3.89
CA ILE A 74 -2.66 1.46 3.70
C ILE A 74 -1.25 2.04 3.91
N ASN A 75 -0.55 1.64 4.97
CA ASN A 75 0.84 2.07 5.20
C ASN A 75 1.75 1.70 4.02
N ASN A 76 1.67 0.47 3.51
CA ASN A 76 2.46 0.04 2.35
C ASN A 76 2.21 0.93 1.11
N LEU A 77 0.95 1.31 0.87
CA LEU A 77 0.60 2.15 -0.28
C LEU A 77 1.08 3.60 -0.10
N ILE A 78 0.93 4.18 1.10
CA ILE A 78 1.45 5.51 1.42
C ILE A 78 2.97 5.53 1.32
N ASP A 79 3.67 4.54 1.90
CA ASP A 79 5.12 4.42 1.84
C ASP A 79 5.61 4.30 0.40
N ASN A 80 4.88 3.54 -0.43
CA ASN A 80 5.20 3.41 -1.84
C ASN A 80 5.04 4.75 -2.58
N SER A 81 3.96 5.49 -2.34
CA SER A 81 3.77 6.82 -2.92
C SER A 81 4.86 7.79 -2.47
N LEU A 82 5.22 7.84 -1.19
CA LEU A 82 6.26 8.71 -0.65
C LEU A 82 7.69 8.40 -1.14
N LYS A 83 7.92 7.21 -1.70
CA LYS A 83 9.20 6.89 -2.33
C LYS A 83 9.40 7.59 -3.66
N PHE A 84 8.34 7.88 -4.38
CA PHE A 84 8.38 8.36 -5.76
C PHE A 84 7.73 9.72 -5.95
N ALA A 85 7.05 10.23 -4.93
CA ALA A 85 6.26 11.46 -5.00
C ALA A 85 6.54 12.39 -3.82
N ASP A 86 6.26 13.67 -4.01
CA ASP A 86 6.36 14.68 -2.97
C ASP A 86 5.05 14.89 -2.25
N ASN A 87 3.91 14.79 -2.95
CA ASN A 87 2.57 15.00 -2.39
C ASN A 87 1.72 13.75 -2.52
N VAL A 88 0.97 13.46 -1.44
CA VAL A 88 0.06 12.30 -1.35
C VAL A 88 -1.29 12.78 -0.82
N GLU A 89 -2.37 12.36 -1.48
CA GLU A 89 -3.74 12.63 -1.04
C GLU A 89 -4.50 11.32 -0.86
N LEU A 90 -5.19 11.18 0.27
CA LEU A 90 -6.00 10.01 0.61
C LEU A 90 -7.47 10.41 0.67
N TYR A 91 -8.32 9.63 0.02
CA TYR A 91 -9.76 9.84 -0.03
C TYR A 91 -10.50 8.59 0.45
N LEU A 92 -11.57 8.80 1.21
CA LEU A 92 -12.54 7.78 1.59
C LEU A 92 -13.91 8.15 1.02
N LYS A 93 -14.53 7.23 0.31
CA LYS A 93 -15.90 7.38 -0.21
C LYS A 93 -16.73 6.16 0.18
N LYS A 94 -17.92 6.41 0.71
CA LYS A 94 -18.91 5.36 0.98
C LYS A 94 -19.87 5.26 -0.18
N GLY A 95 -20.01 4.06 -0.74
CA GLY A 95 -21.04 3.70 -1.71
C GLY A 95 -22.21 2.94 -1.04
N ARG A 96 -23.14 2.45 -1.84
CA ARG A 96 -24.30 1.69 -1.34
C ARG A 96 -23.91 0.32 -0.77
N SER A 97 -23.00 -0.39 -1.43
CA SER A 97 -22.58 -1.75 -1.11
C SER A 97 -21.06 -1.91 -1.01
N SER A 98 -20.32 -0.82 -1.06
CA SER A 98 -18.87 -0.83 -0.99
C SER A 98 -18.33 0.50 -0.46
N ILE A 99 -17.15 0.43 0.11
CA ILE A 99 -16.32 1.62 0.40
C ILE A 99 -15.17 1.66 -0.60
N SER A 100 -14.77 2.87 -0.98
CA SER A 100 -13.63 3.11 -1.84
C SER A 100 -12.62 3.97 -1.10
N ILE A 101 -11.39 3.47 -1.01
CA ILE A 101 -10.23 4.22 -0.52
C ILE A 101 -9.33 4.48 -1.71
N SER A 102 -8.99 5.73 -1.99
CA SER A 102 -8.00 6.04 -3.00
C SER A 102 -6.83 6.82 -2.43
N ILE A 103 -5.63 6.45 -2.89
CA ILE A 103 -4.37 7.11 -2.56
C ILE A 103 -3.82 7.64 -3.87
N GLU A 104 -3.66 8.95 -3.95
CA GLU A 104 -3.20 9.67 -5.13
C GLU A 104 -1.88 10.36 -4.86
N ASP A 105 -0.98 10.34 -5.83
CA ASP A 105 0.32 11.00 -5.72
C ASP A 105 0.68 11.81 -6.97
N ASP A 106 1.72 12.62 -6.86
CA ASP A 106 2.28 13.44 -7.93
C ASP A 106 3.57 12.86 -8.52
N GLY A 107 3.80 11.56 -8.32
CA GLY A 107 4.97 10.86 -8.82
C GLY A 107 4.92 10.54 -10.32
N PRO A 108 5.80 9.66 -10.82
CA PRO A 108 5.87 9.30 -12.24
C PRO A 108 4.70 8.42 -12.70
N GLY A 109 3.90 7.85 -11.79
CA GLY A 109 2.86 6.88 -12.11
C GLY A 109 3.42 5.52 -12.52
N ILE A 110 2.51 4.62 -12.90
CA ILE A 110 2.82 3.27 -13.39
C ILE A 110 2.21 3.11 -14.79
N PRO A 111 2.99 2.77 -15.82
CA PRO A 111 2.44 2.51 -17.15
C PRO A 111 1.37 1.42 -17.11
N GLN A 112 0.29 1.58 -17.86
CA GLN A 112 -0.84 0.65 -17.86
C GLN A 112 -0.43 -0.80 -18.13
N LYS A 113 0.55 -1.00 -19.02
CA LYS A 113 1.11 -2.34 -19.33
C LYS A 113 1.77 -3.03 -18.12
N GLU A 114 2.17 -2.25 -17.12
CA GLU A 114 2.85 -2.74 -15.91
C GLU A 114 1.88 -2.99 -14.74
N HIS A 115 0.60 -2.57 -14.83
CA HIS A 115 -0.36 -2.68 -13.73
C HIS A 115 -0.51 -4.10 -13.17
N GLN A 116 -0.46 -5.12 -14.02
CA GLN A 116 -0.53 -6.53 -13.60
C GLN A 116 0.82 -7.03 -13.06
N ASN A 117 1.91 -6.54 -13.61
CA ASN A 117 3.25 -6.98 -13.22
C ASN A 117 3.64 -6.46 -11.85
N VAL A 118 3.30 -5.20 -11.51
CA VAL A 118 3.65 -4.60 -10.22
C VAL A 118 2.93 -5.24 -9.02
N LEU A 119 1.89 -6.01 -9.28
CA LEU A 119 1.20 -6.82 -8.26
C LEU A 119 1.88 -8.18 -8.01
N LYS A 120 2.86 -8.56 -8.82
CA LYS A 120 3.63 -9.79 -8.60
C LYS A 120 4.68 -9.57 -7.52
N PRO A 121 4.87 -10.53 -6.59
CA PRO A 121 5.94 -10.45 -5.60
C PRO A 121 7.31 -10.23 -6.25
N PHE A 122 8.14 -9.39 -5.65
CA PHE A 122 9.51 -9.08 -6.07
C PHE A 122 9.65 -8.36 -7.41
N TYR A 123 8.55 -7.98 -8.05
CA TYR A 123 8.61 -7.25 -9.31
C TYR A 123 8.96 -5.77 -9.09
N LYS A 124 9.87 -5.26 -9.90
CA LYS A 124 10.29 -3.84 -9.93
C LYS A 124 10.33 -3.38 -11.39
N ILE A 125 9.76 -2.22 -11.70
CA ILE A 125 9.72 -1.67 -13.07
C ILE A 125 11.14 -1.30 -13.54
N ASP A 126 11.94 -0.68 -12.67
CA ASP A 126 13.32 -0.26 -12.94
C ASP A 126 14.28 -0.82 -11.89
N LYS A 127 15.15 -1.72 -12.29
CA LYS A 127 16.22 -2.25 -11.41
C LYS A 127 17.24 -1.17 -11.05
N SER A 128 17.52 -0.21 -11.95
CA SER A 128 18.52 0.85 -11.74
C SER A 128 18.08 1.94 -10.75
N ARG A 129 16.76 2.23 -10.63
CA ARG A 129 16.22 3.16 -9.62
C ARG A 129 16.10 2.54 -8.23
N SER A 130 16.24 1.23 -8.13
CA SER A 130 16.09 0.50 -6.87
C SER A 130 17.36 0.46 -6.03
N GLU A 131 18.54 0.74 -6.60
CA GLU A 131 19.81 0.74 -5.85
C GLU A 131 19.89 1.84 -4.80
N THR A 132 19.15 2.96 -4.98
CA THR A 132 19.12 4.09 -4.05
C THR A 132 17.93 4.07 -3.07
N LYS A 133 16.88 3.27 -3.33
CA LYS A 133 15.70 3.19 -2.46
C LYS A 133 15.35 1.71 -2.23
N SER A 134 15.96 1.14 -1.22
CA SER A 134 15.75 -0.24 -0.76
C SER A 134 14.25 -0.58 -0.63
N SER A 135 13.68 -1.24 -1.62
CA SER A 135 12.35 -1.84 -1.52
C SER A 135 12.36 -3.23 -2.13
N VAL A 136 11.79 -4.14 -1.38
CA VAL A 136 11.78 -5.57 -1.71
C VAL A 136 10.85 -5.92 -2.86
N GLY A 137 9.91 -5.03 -3.23
CA GLY A 137 8.91 -5.31 -4.26
C GLY A 137 7.75 -6.18 -3.75
N LEU A 138 7.51 -6.21 -2.45
CA LEU A 138 6.42 -6.98 -1.83
C LEU A 138 5.21 -6.11 -1.44
N GLY A 139 5.38 -4.82 -1.26
CA GLY A 139 4.33 -3.94 -0.72
C GLY A 139 3.02 -3.98 -1.51
N LEU A 140 3.07 -3.83 -2.83
CA LEU A 140 1.88 -3.87 -3.69
C LEU A 140 1.25 -5.27 -3.76
N ALA A 141 2.08 -6.33 -3.81
CA ALA A 141 1.59 -7.71 -3.79
C ALA A 141 0.85 -8.01 -2.47
N ILE A 142 1.43 -7.66 -1.34
CA ILE A 142 0.81 -7.80 0.00
C ILE A 142 -0.50 -7.00 0.07
N SER A 143 -0.50 -5.75 -0.41
CA SER A 143 -1.69 -4.91 -0.42
C SER A 143 -2.82 -5.52 -1.26
N SER A 144 -2.50 -6.05 -2.43
CA SER A 144 -3.45 -6.76 -3.29
C SER A 144 -4.05 -7.98 -2.59
N ASP A 145 -3.22 -8.80 -1.92
CA ASP A 145 -3.68 -9.99 -1.21
C ASP A 145 -4.55 -9.65 0.00
N VAL A 146 -4.19 -8.61 0.75
CA VAL A 146 -5.02 -8.11 1.86
C VAL A 146 -6.40 -7.68 1.35
N VAL A 147 -6.46 -6.87 0.29
CA VAL A 147 -7.72 -6.39 -0.29
C VAL A 147 -8.57 -7.55 -0.79
N LYS A 148 -8.00 -8.49 -1.53
CA LYS A 148 -8.67 -9.70 -2.02
C LYS A 148 -9.19 -10.58 -0.89
N SER A 149 -8.43 -10.73 0.18
CA SER A 149 -8.84 -11.51 1.36
C SER A 149 -10.01 -10.91 2.14
N HIS A 150 -10.36 -9.64 1.87
CA HIS A 150 -11.57 -8.96 2.34
C HIS A 150 -12.68 -8.90 1.28
N GLY A 151 -12.57 -9.66 0.19
CA GLY A 151 -13.54 -9.67 -0.92
C GLY A 151 -13.49 -8.43 -1.80
N GLY A 152 -12.43 -7.64 -1.68
CA GLY A 152 -12.26 -6.38 -2.40
C GLY A 152 -11.42 -6.50 -3.67
N ASP A 153 -11.19 -5.35 -4.30
CA ASP A 153 -10.37 -5.23 -5.50
C ASP A 153 -9.43 -4.02 -5.40
N LEU A 154 -8.25 -4.13 -5.98
CA LEU A 154 -7.23 -3.09 -6.03
C LEU A 154 -6.94 -2.75 -7.49
N LYS A 155 -7.10 -1.47 -7.85
CA LYS A 155 -6.89 -0.95 -9.21
C LYS A 155 -5.94 0.23 -9.21
N PHE A 156 -5.32 0.44 -10.36
CA PHE A 156 -4.49 1.60 -10.64
C PHE A 156 -5.14 2.50 -11.69
N ASP A 157 -4.97 3.79 -11.52
CA ASP A 157 -5.44 4.82 -12.45
C ASP A 157 -4.47 6.00 -12.44
N LYS A 158 -4.70 6.97 -13.27
CA LYS A 158 -3.95 8.23 -13.27
C LYS A 158 -4.46 9.14 -12.16
N SER A 159 -3.54 9.68 -11.37
CA SER A 159 -3.86 10.64 -10.33
C SER A 159 -4.24 12.01 -10.92
N SER A 160 -5.14 12.71 -10.24
CA SER A 160 -5.43 14.13 -10.50
C SER A 160 -4.22 15.03 -10.21
N LEU A 161 -3.27 14.56 -9.39
CA LEU A 161 -1.99 15.23 -9.10
C LEU A 161 -0.91 14.96 -10.17
N GLY A 162 -1.19 14.09 -11.13
CA GLY A 162 -0.31 13.77 -12.26
C GLY A 162 0.44 12.42 -12.14
N GLY A 163 0.45 11.80 -10.99
CA GLY A 163 1.13 10.52 -10.72
C GLY A 163 0.20 9.31 -10.71
N LEU A 164 0.38 8.44 -9.71
CA LEU A 164 -0.40 7.22 -9.52
C LEU A 164 -1.62 7.47 -8.65
N LYS A 165 -2.73 6.86 -9.03
CA LYS A 165 -3.90 6.68 -8.19
C LYS A 165 -4.10 5.18 -7.93
N VAL A 166 -4.03 4.77 -6.68
CA VAL A 166 -4.37 3.42 -6.23
C VAL A 166 -5.78 3.47 -5.65
N ILE A 167 -6.65 2.59 -6.12
CA ILE A 167 -8.05 2.50 -5.69
C ILE A 167 -8.28 1.15 -5.06
N ILE A 168 -8.69 1.14 -3.79
CA ILE A 168 -9.14 -0.03 -3.05
C ILE A 168 -10.66 0.04 -2.96
N SER A 169 -11.33 -1.02 -3.38
CA SER A 169 -12.78 -1.20 -3.22
C SER A 169 -13.03 -2.36 -2.27
N LEU A 170 -13.74 -2.14 -1.17
CA LEU A 170 -14.09 -3.16 -0.18
C LEU A 170 -15.61 -3.28 -0.07
N PRO A 171 -16.18 -4.49 -0.10
CA PRO A 171 -17.61 -4.69 0.11
C PRO A 171 -18.01 -4.39 1.56
N VAL A 172 -19.21 -3.86 1.76
CA VAL A 172 -19.85 -3.60 3.08
C VAL A 172 -21.23 -4.25 3.16
#